data_138e390f76f991639f07126ac874945d
#
_entry.id   138e390f76f991639f07126ac874945d
#
_cell.length_a   1.000
_cell.length_b   1.000
_cell.length_c   1.000
_cell.angle_alpha   90.00
_cell.angle_beta   90.00
_cell.angle_gamma   90.00
#
_symmetry.space_group_name_H-M   'P 1'
#
loop_
_entity.id
_entity.type
_entity.pdbx_description
1 polymer ?
#
loop_
_entity_poly.entity_id
_entity_poly.type
_entity_poly.pdbx_seq_one_letter_code
_entity_poly.pdbx_strand_id
1 'polypeptide(L)'
;MSLHELELAERISDKILCVKGEYVERFGTPEEIFLPGYIGSLFEIRNGRYDEENSQLELEAAKGAPQVFVIAGGGSGKSIYRRLQREGIPFATGILFSNDADVPVARALASEIIEAEAFEPVDEVLFEHAKKIMGECKTVICCRQSFGSLEWTNRELYDHAKQSGKL
;
A
#
# COMPACT_ATOMS: atom_id res chain seq x y z
N MET A 1 14.49 25.85 -12.99
CA MET A 1 13.20 25.29 -13.43
C MET A 1 12.31 25.14 -12.20
N SER A 2 11.03 25.48 -12.27
CA SER A 2 10.08 25.19 -11.18
C SER A 2 9.36 23.90 -11.50
N LEU A 3 9.33 22.96 -10.57
CA LEU A 3 8.69 21.66 -10.71
C LEU A 3 7.68 21.47 -9.58
N HIS A 4 6.50 20.95 -9.94
CA HIS A 4 5.44 20.59 -9.00
C HIS A 4 5.24 19.07 -8.93
N GLU A 5 5.96 18.31 -9.75
CA GLU A 5 5.97 16.86 -9.76
C GLU A 5 7.18 16.38 -8.97
N LEU A 6 6.92 15.83 -7.79
CA LEU A 6 7.95 15.41 -6.84
C LEU A 6 8.84 14.30 -7.41
N GLU A 7 8.24 13.26 -7.99
CA GLU A 7 8.97 12.15 -8.62
C GLU A 7 9.94 12.66 -9.72
N LEU A 8 9.46 13.60 -10.56
CA LEU A 8 10.31 14.16 -11.60
C LEU A 8 11.44 15.00 -11.00
N ALA A 9 11.15 15.80 -9.97
CA ALA A 9 12.16 16.61 -9.29
C ALA A 9 13.25 15.74 -8.69
N GLU A 10 12.89 14.66 -8.02
CA GLU A 10 13.82 13.69 -7.42
C GLU A 10 14.74 13.05 -8.47
N ARG A 11 14.17 12.65 -9.63
CA ARG A 11 14.90 11.87 -10.65
C ARG A 11 15.83 12.67 -11.56
N ILE A 12 15.53 13.95 -11.81
CA ILE A 12 16.25 14.72 -12.84
C ILE A 12 17.03 15.92 -12.31
N SER A 13 16.90 16.26 -11.01
CA SER A 13 17.56 17.46 -10.47
C SER A 13 18.91 17.12 -9.86
N ASP A 14 19.92 17.92 -10.16
CA ASP A 14 21.21 17.88 -9.45
C ASP A 14 21.07 18.50 -8.05
N LYS A 15 20.27 19.54 -7.94
CA LYS A 15 19.94 20.22 -6.68
C LYS A 15 18.52 20.74 -6.68
N ILE A 16 17.91 20.74 -5.50
CA ILE A 16 16.53 21.16 -5.26
C ILE A 16 16.52 22.28 -4.22
N LEU A 17 15.73 23.29 -4.51
CA LEU A 17 15.47 24.40 -3.62
C LEU A 17 13.99 24.34 -3.23
N CYS A 18 13.72 24.06 -1.97
CA CYS A 18 12.36 24.00 -1.42
C CYS A 18 11.94 25.36 -0.94
N VAL A 19 10.80 25.84 -1.46
CA VAL A 19 10.22 27.12 -1.09
C VAL A 19 8.89 26.90 -0.39
N LYS A 20 8.74 27.48 0.79
CA LYS A 20 7.48 27.49 1.55
C LYS A 20 7.02 28.93 1.79
N GLY A 21 5.92 29.31 1.15
CA GLY A 21 5.50 30.70 1.15
C GLY A 21 6.54 31.62 0.50
N GLU A 22 7.08 32.55 1.27
CA GLU A 22 8.08 33.52 0.79
C GLU A 22 9.52 33.15 1.17
N TYR A 23 9.74 31.99 1.78
CA TYR A 23 11.04 31.58 2.32
C TYR A 23 11.61 30.35 1.62
N VAL A 24 12.93 30.36 1.45
CA VAL A 24 13.66 29.13 1.14
C VAL A 24 13.82 28.32 2.41
N GLU A 25 13.15 27.16 2.47
CA GLU A 25 13.16 26.31 3.66
C GLU A 25 14.39 25.37 3.65
N ARG A 26 14.70 24.81 2.48
CA ARG A 26 15.84 23.90 2.32
C ARG A 26 16.43 23.99 0.92
N PHE A 27 17.71 23.68 0.82
CA PHE A 27 18.45 23.55 -0.43
C PHE A 27 19.43 22.39 -0.31
N GLY A 28 19.46 21.49 -1.29
CA GLY A 28 20.34 20.31 -1.27
C GLY A 28 20.20 19.44 -2.50
N THR A 29 20.84 18.27 -2.46
CA THR A 29 20.64 17.20 -3.46
C THR A 29 19.30 16.52 -3.25
N PRO A 30 18.80 15.75 -4.25
CA PRO A 30 17.59 14.95 -4.04
C PRO A 30 17.63 14.09 -2.77
N GLU A 31 18.75 13.40 -2.51
CA GLU A 31 18.90 12.54 -1.33
C GLU A 31 18.88 13.30 0.01
N GLU A 32 19.25 14.58 -0.01
CA GLU A 32 19.19 15.46 1.16
C GLU A 32 17.78 16.04 1.37
N ILE A 33 16.99 16.14 0.31
CA ILE A 33 15.62 16.71 0.33
C ILE A 33 14.57 15.64 0.59
N PHE A 34 14.64 14.50 -0.11
CA PHE A 34 13.66 13.41 0.02
C PHE A 34 13.94 12.51 1.23
N LEU A 35 14.27 13.14 2.36
CA LEU A 35 14.42 12.43 3.63
C LEU A 35 13.05 12.04 4.21
N PRO A 36 12.96 10.90 4.94
CA PRO A 36 11.75 10.44 5.57
C PRO A 36 11.00 11.54 6.35
N GLY A 37 9.73 11.75 5.98
CA GLY A 37 8.84 12.71 6.64
C GLY A 37 9.02 14.18 6.23
N TYR A 38 10.10 14.55 5.53
CA TYR A 38 10.31 15.96 5.17
C TYR A 38 9.30 16.48 4.15
N ILE A 39 9.05 15.72 3.09
CA ILE A 39 8.09 16.10 2.05
C ILE A 39 6.67 16.23 2.63
N GLY A 40 6.28 15.30 3.51
CA GLY A 40 5.01 15.39 4.24
C GLY A 40 4.88 16.67 5.06
N SER A 41 5.96 17.09 5.72
CA SER A 41 6.04 18.33 6.50
C SER A 41 6.01 19.58 5.60
N LEU A 42 6.76 19.57 4.49
CA LEU A 42 6.82 20.68 3.54
C LEU A 42 5.45 21.02 2.97
N PHE A 43 4.67 20.00 2.59
CA PHE A 43 3.34 20.15 2.02
C PHE A 43 2.21 20.18 3.07
N GLU A 44 2.54 20.16 4.38
CA GLU A 44 1.58 20.18 5.49
C GLU A 44 0.49 19.09 5.34
N ILE A 45 0.91 17.89 4.95
CA ILE A 45 -0.01 16.77 4.73
C ILE A 45 -0.62 16.36 6.07
N ARG A 46 -1.91 16.69 6.28
CA ARG A 46 -2.61 16.43 7.54
C ARG A 46 -3.39 15.12 7.57
N ASN A 47 -3.85 14.65 6.40
CA ASN A 47 -4.71 13.48 6.27
C ASN A 47 -4.14 12.46 5.28
N GLY A 48 -2.83 12.22 5.37
CA GLY A 48 -2.17 11.30 4.47
C GLY A 48 -0.72 11.07 4.85
N ARG A 49 -0.09 10.17 4.12
CA ARG A 49 1.32 9.85 4.23
C ARG A 49 1.97 9.99 2.86
N TYR A 50 3.14 10.57 2.82
CA TYR A 50 3.97 10.53 1.63
C TYR A 50 4.67 9.16 1.57
N ASP A 51 4.43 8.43 0.50
CA ASP A 51 5.12 7.18 0.18
C ASP A 51 6.44 7.53 -0.51
N GLU A 52 7.52 7.38 0.21
CA GLU A 52 8.86 7.75 -0.23
C GLU A 52 9.40 6.78 -1.29
N GLU A 53 8.97 5.52 -1.28
CA GLU A 53 9.40 4.53 -2.26
C GLU A 53 8.81 4.78 -3.66
N ASN A 54 7.58 5.29 -3.71
CA ASN A 54 6.87 5.57 -4.97
C ASN A 54 6.70 7.07 -5.23
N SER A 55 7.28 7.95 -4.40
CA SER A 55 7.16 9.42 -4.49
C SER A 55 5.72 9.91 -4.63
N GLN A 56 4.78 9.24 -3.96
CA GLN A 56 3.33 9.50 -4.06
C GLN A 56 2.71 9.82 -2.71
N LEU A 57 1.68 10.67 -2.76
CA LEU A 57 0.85 10.94 -1.58
C LEU A 57 -0.27 9.89 -1.48
N GLU A 58 -0.32 9.19 -0.36
CA GLU A 58 -1.44 8.32 -0.01
C GLU A 58 -2.21 8.90 1.19
N LEU A 59 -3.53 8.78 1.14
CA LEU A 59 -4.41 9.22 2.23
C LEU A 59 -4.34 8.24 3.41
N GLU A 60 -4.82 8.64 4.59
CA GLU A 60 -4.90 7.74 5.74
C GLU A 60 -5.86 6.56 5.48
N ALA A 61 -5.54 5.43 6.08
CA ALA A 61 -6.39 4.26 6.09
C ALA A 61 -7.78 4.57 6.69
N ALA A 62 -8.81 3.92 6.15
CA ALA A 62 -10.13 3.95 6.76
C ALA A 62 -10.10 3.29 8.15
N LYS A 63 -10.72 3.94 9.16
CA LYS A 63 -10.69 3.48 10.56
C LYS A 63 -11.69 2.35 10.80
N GLY A 64 -11.30 1.40 11.63
CA GLY A 64 -12.16 0.31 12.09
C GLY A 64 -11.63 -1.07 11.72
N ALA A 65 -12.34 -2.10 12.18
CA ALA A 65 -12.04 -3.48 11.83
C ALA A 65 -12.29 -3.72 10.32
N PRO A 66 -11.48 -4.56 9.65
CA PRO A 66 -11.62 -4.78 8.22
C PRO A 66 -12.99 -5.40 7.89
N GLN A 67 -13.67 -4.82 6.91
CA GLN A 67 -14.95 -5.32 6.39
C GLN A 67 -14.77 -6.09 5.08
N VAL A 68 -13.71 -5.79 4.35
CA VAL A 68 -13.38 -6.41 3.07
C VAL A 68 -12.00 -7.03 3.17
N PHE A 69 -11.85 -8.25 2.67
CA PHE A 69 -10.53 -8.86 2.46
C PHE A 69 -10.17 -8.78 0.98
N VAL A 70 -8.97 -8.30 0.66
CA VAL A 70 -8.52 -8.15 -0.72
C VAL A 70 -7.40 -9.15 -1.00
N ILE A 71 -7.62 -10.05 -1.95
CA ILE A 71 -6.59 -10.95 -2.48
C ILE A 71 -5.97 -10.25 -3.71
N ALA A 72 -4.74 -9.80 -3.58
CA ALA A 72 -4.03 -9.04 -4.61
C ALA A 72 -2.58 -9.55 -4.78
N GLY A 73 -1.77 -8.77 -5.46
CA GLY A 73 -0.35 -9.02 -5.71
C GLY A 73 0.07 -8.55 -7.10
N GLY A 74 1.36 -8.22 -7.26
CA GLY A 74 1.92 -7.73 -8.51
C GLY A 74 1.37 -6.38 -8.97
N GLY A 75 0.93 -5.53 -8.04
CA GLY A 75 0.35 -4.22 -8.33
C GLY A 75 -1.14 -4.24 -8.66
N SER A 76 -1.81 -5.40 -8.60
CA SER A 76 -3.22 -5.55 -8.97
C SER A 76 -4.20 -4.95 -7.96
N GLY A 77 -3.76 -4.75 -6.69
CA GLY A 77 -4.58 -4.26 -5.59
C GLY A 77 -4.72 -2.74 -5.53
N LYS A 78 -3.75 -1.99 -6.05
CA LYS A 78 -3.63 -0.53 -5.85
C LYS A 78 -4.92 0.24 -6.13
N SER A 79 -5.62 -0.05 -7.22
CA SER A 79 -6.85 0.65 -7.60
C SER A 79 -8.01 0.35 -6.63
N ILE A 80 -8.12 -0.89 -6.17
CA ILE A 80 -9.14 -1.33 -5.21
C ILE A 80 -8.86 -0.76 -3.82
N TYR A 81 -7.61 -0.75 -3.37
CA TYR A 81 -7.21 -0.15 -2.09
C TYR A 81 -7.60 1.33 -2.01
N ARG A 82 -7.26 2.11 -3.05
CA ARG A 82 -7.63 3.53 -3.15
C ARG A 82 -9.14 3.74 -3.25
N ARG A 83 -9.86 2.82 -3.89
CA ARG A 83 -11.32 2.88 -3.95
C ARG A 83 -11.93 2.64 -2.58
N LEU A 84 -11.56 1.58 -1.89
CA LEU A 84 -12.06 1.25 -0.55
C LEU A 84 -11.76 2.38 0.44
N GLN A 85 -10.55 2.95 0.37
CA GLN A 85 -10.17 4.10 1.19
C GLN A 85 -11.09 5.32 0.93
N ARG A 86 -11.35 5.67 -0.34
CA ARG A 86 -12.25 6.80 -0.68
C ARG A 86 -13.68 6.57 -0.23
N GLU A 87 -14.12 5.33 -0.22
CA GLU A 87 -15.45 4.93 0.25
C GLU A 87 -15.50 4.81 1.79
N GLY A 88 -14.38 5.02 2.49
CA GLY A 88 -14.29 4.91 3.95
C GLY A 88 -14.44 3.48 4.46
N ILE A 89 -14.18 2.47 3.62
CA ILE A 89 -14.33 1.06 3.95
C ILE A 89 -12.99 0.51 4.42
N PRO A 90 -12.85 0.15 5.72
CA PRO A 90 -11.64 -0.48 6.21
C PRO A 90 -11.50 -1.89 5.62
N PHE A 91 -10.28 -2.23 5.20
CA PHE A 91 -10.00 -3.50 4.55
C PHE A 91 -8.72 -4.15 5.06
N ALA A 92 -8.66 -5.46 4.98
CA ALA A 92 -7.44 -6.23 5.11
C ALA A 92 -6.98 -6.72 3.74
N THR A 93 -5.70 -6.94 3.58
CA THR A 93 -5.14 -7.51 2.35
C THR A 93 -4.00 -8.47 2.64
N GLY A 94 -3.82 -9.42 1.77
CA GLY A 94 -2.77 -10.42 1.83
C GLY A 94 -3.14 -11.70 1.09
N ILE A 95 -2.24 -12.65 1.06
CA ILE A 95 -0.87 -12.60 1.59
C ILE A 95 0.00 -11.93 0.54
N LEU A 96 0.71 -10.88 0.92
CA LEU A 96 1.63 -10.15 0.04
C LEU A 96 3.07 -10.44 0.47
N PHE A 97 3.96 -10.71 -0.47
CA PHE A 97 5.39 -10.75 -0.17
C PHE A 97 5.93 -9.32 0.05
N SER A 98 6.89 -9.14 0.96
CA SER A 98 7.41 -7.83 1.36
C SER A 98 7.97 -6.98 0.21
N ASN A 99 8.36 -7.62 -0.89
CA ASN A 99 8.82 -6.97 -2.13
C ASN A 99 7.73 -6.82 -3.20
N ASP A 100 6.46 -7.09 -2.88
CA ASP A 100 5.36 -6.94 -3.85
C ASP A 100 5.05 -5.47 -4.13
N ALA A 101 4.73 -5.15 -5.37
CA ALA A 101 4.39 -3.80 -5.82
C ALA A 101 3.13 -3.22 -5.15
N ASP A 102 2.29 -4.04 -4.55
CA ASP A 102 1.10 -3.60 -3.80
C ASP A 102 1.42 -3.20 -2.34
N VAL A 103 2.55 -3.67 -1.77
CA VAL A 103 2.89 -3.49 -0.35
C VAL A 103 2.96 -2.02 0.09
N PRO A 104 3.62 -1.09 -0.62
CA PRO A 104 3.69 0.30 -0.17
C PRO A 104 2.31 0.94 -0.02
N VAL A 105 1.42 0.72 -0.99
CA VAL A 105 0.05 1.25 -0.95
C VAL A 105 -0.80 0.52 0.09
N ALA A 106 -0.63 -0.79 0.23
CA ALA A 106 -1.32 -1.57 1.25
C ALA A 106 -0.96 -1.12 2.67
N ARG A 107 0.33 -0.90 2.96
CA ARG A 107 0.80 -0.38 4.26
C ARG A 107 0.23 1.00 4.60
N ALA A 108 -0.05 1.82 3.59
CA ALA A 108 -0.64 3.14 3.79
C ALA A 108 -2.16 3.09 4.02
N LEU A 109 -2.87 2.24 3.28
CA LEU A 109 -4.33 2.31 3.15
C LEU A 109 -5.09 1.17 3.83
N ALA A 110 -4.49 0.00 4.03
CA ALA A 110 -5.14 -1.11 4.70
C ALA A 110 -5.21 -0.90 6.21
N SER A 111 -6.29 -1.32 6.84
CA SER A 111 -6.37 -1.42 8.30
C SER A 111 -5.58 -2.62 8.83
N GLU A 112 -5.35 -3.62 8.00
CA GLU A 112 -4.51 -4.78 8.31
C GLU A 112 -3.87 -5.32 7.03
N ILE A 113 -2.56 -5.60 7.08
CA ILE A 113 -1.82 -6.23 6.00
C ILE A 113 -1.21 -7.53 6.49
N ILE A 114 -1.41 -8.61 5.75
CA ILE A 114 -0.78 -9.90 6.00
C ILE A 114 0.40 -10.03 5.02
N GLU A 115 1.59 -9.87 5.57
CA GLU A 115 2.83 -9.76 4.81
C GLU A 115 3.75 -10.95 5.09
N ALA A 116 4.26 -11.56 4.04
CA ALA A 116 5.25 -12.63 4.09
C ALA A 116 6.62 -12.09 3.68
N GLU A 117 7.68 -12.66 4.22
CA GLU A 117 9.05 -12.33 3.81
C GLU A 117 9.29 -12.68 2.34
N ALA A 118 9.99 -11.77 1.64
CA ALA A 118 10.34 -11.97 0.24
C ALA A 118 11.24 -13.21 0.08
N PHE A 119 10.92 -14.02 -0.90
CA PHE A 119 11.67 -15.24 -1.27
C PHE A 119 11.63 -16.37 -0.22
N GLU A 120 10.87 -16.22 0.85
CA GLU A 120 10.63 -17.28 1.83
C GLU A 120 9.26 -17.93 1.62
N PRO A 121 9.11 -19.21 1.94
CA PRO A 121 7.81 -19.88 1.94
C PRO A 121 6.87 -19.22 2.96
N VAL A 122 5.61 -19.06 2.59
CA VAL A 122 4.58 -18.67 3.56
C VAL A 122 4.39 -19.78 4.57
N ASP A 123 4.56 -19.48 5.85
CA ASP A 123 4.34 -20.45 6.91
C ASP A 123 2.85 -20.68 7.21
N GLU A 124 2.56 -21.80 7.88
CA GLU A 124 1.20 -22.21 8.21
C GLU A 124 0.52 -21.22 9.18
N VAL A 125 1.30 -20.62 10.10
CA VAL A 125 0.77 -19.67 11.09
C VAL A 125 0.26 -18.41 10.39
N LEU A 126 1.03 -17.87 9.47
CA LEU A 126 0.65 -16.70 8.68
C LEU A 126 -0.56 -17.00 7.78
N PHE A 127 -0.60 -18.19 7.17
CA PHE A 127 -1.71 -18.61 6.35
C PHE A 127 -3.01 -18.74 7.15
N GLU A 128 -2.99 -19.41 8.32
CA GLU A 128 -4.17 -19.51 9.18
C GLU A 128 -4.60 -18.16 9.75
N HIS A 129 -3.65 -17.26 10.02
CA HIS A 129 -3.97 -15.88 10.37
C HIS A 129 -4.73 -15.16 9.23
N ALA A 130 -4.26 -15.27 7.99
CA ALA A 130 -4.94 -14.71 6.83
C ALA A 130 -6.37 -15.26 6.66
N LYS A 131 -6.54 -16.58 6.81
CA LYS A 131 -7.86 -17.23 6.76
C LYS A 131 -8.81 -16.70 7.85
N LYS A 132 -8.29 -16.53 9.07
CA LYS A 132 -9.07 -15.99 10.19
C LYS A 132 -9.57 -14.58 9.88
N ILE A 133 -8.66 -13.66 9.51
CA ILE A 133 -9.04 -12.28 9.16
C ILE A 133 -10.02 -12.25 7.99
N MET A 134 -9.77 -13.02 6.93
CA MET A 134 -10.70 -13.16 5.82
C MET A 134 -12.06 -13.70 6.27
N GLY A 135 -12.07 -14.65 7.21
CA GLY A 135 -13.31 -15.20 7.81
C GLY A 135 -14.13 -14.15 8.56
N GLU A 136 -13.49 -13.16 9.18
CA GLU A 136 -14.14 -12.07 9.91
C GLU A 136 -14.67 -10.98 8.96
N CYS A 137 -14.14 -10.85 7.74
CA CYS A 137 -14.62 -9.92 6.73
C CYS A 137 -15.98 -10.34 6.14
N LYS A 138 -16.77 -9.35 5.74
CA LYS A 138 -18.08 -9.54 5.11
C LYS A 138 -17.96 -10.03 3.66
N THR A 139 -16.96 -9.52 2.95
CA THR A 139 -16.77 -9.72 1.52
C THR A 139 -15.30 -9.92 1.21
N VAL A 140 -15.01 -10.72 0.19
CA VAL A 140 -13.67 -10.90 -0.36
C VAL A 140 -13.65 -10.37 -1.79
N ILE A 141 -12.66 -9.57 -2.12
CA ILE A 141 -12.40 -9.11 -3.49
C ILE A 141 -11.11 -9.76 -3.96
N CYS A 142 -11.18 -10.46 -5.08
CA CYS A 142 -9.98 -11.01 -5.73
C CYS A 142 -9.60 -10.15 -6.93
N CYS A 143 -8.39 -9.57 -6.89
CA CYS A 143 -7.82 -8.76 -7.97
C CYS A 143 -6.97 -9.59 -8.95
N ARG A 144 -6.80 -10.90 -8.67
CA ARG A 144 -5.97 -11.80 -9.47
C ARG A 144 -6.82 -12.56 -10.49
N GLN A 145 -6.30 -12.66 -11.71
CA GLN A 145 -6.89 -13.50 -12.78
C GLN A 145 -6.33 -14.93 -12.76
N SER A 146 -5.12 -15.08 -12.22
CA SER A 146 -4.43 -16.37 -12.09
C SER A 146 -3.46 -16.34 -10.94
N PHE A 147 -3.12 -17.48 -10.40
CA PHE A 147 -2.15 -17.66 -9.33
C PHE A 147 -0.98 -18.48 -9.81
N GLY A 148 0.23 -17.98 -9.58
CA GLY A 148 1.47 -18.72 -9.81
C GLY A 148 1.68 -19.86 -8.81
N SER A 149 2.70 -20.70 -9.07
CA SER A 149 3.03 -21.82 -8.17
C SER A 149 3.43 -21.39 -6.76
N LEU A 150 4.01 -20.22 -6.61
CA LEU A 150 4.39 -19.65 -5.31
C LEU A 150 3.21 -18.95 -4.59
N GLU A 151 2.11 -18.71 -5.29
CA GLU A 151 0.90 -18.06 -4.76
C GLU A 151 -0.17 -19.09 -4.34
N TRP A 152 0.24 -20.31 -4.00
CA TRP A 152 -0.70 -21.38 -3.62
C TRP A 152 -1.58 -20.98 -2.44
N THR A 153 -1.05 -20.22 -1.47
CA THR A 153 -1.80 -19.71 -0.32
C THR A 153 -2.91 -18.76 -0.74
N ASN A 154 -2.64 -17.83 -1.64
CA ASN A 154 -3.66 -16.91 -2.19
C ASN A 154 -4.71 -17.64 -3.03
N ARG A 155 -4.32 -18.72 -3.72
CA ARG A 155 -5.29 -19.60 -4.41
C ARG A 155 -6.20 -20.30 -3.42
N GLU A 156 -5.66 -20.84 -2.32
CA GLU A 156 -6.48 -21.48 -1.29
C GLU A 156 -7.40 -20.48 -0.57
N LEU A 157 -6.94 -19.27 -0.28
CA LEU A 157 -7.80 -18.20 0.23
C LEU A 157 -8.94 -17.89 -0.73
N TYR A 158 -8.66 -17.78 -2.03
CA TYR A 158 -9.68 -17.57 -3.05
C TYR A 158 -10.70 -18.72 -3.11
N ASP A 159 -10.23 -19.96 -3.12
CA ASP A 159 -11.11 -21.13 -3.15
C ASP A 159 -11.98 -21.21 -1.90
N HIS A 160 -11.42 -20.90 -0.73
CA HIS A 160 -12.18 -20.84 0.52
C HIS A 160 -13.23 -19.72 0.52
N ALA A 161 -12.88 -18.53 0.01
CA ALA A 161 -13.83 -17.42 -0.11
C ALA A 161 -14.99 -17.76 -1.06
N LYS A 162 -14.70 -18.45 -2.16
CA LYS A 162 -15.70 -18.93 -3.11
C LYS A 162 -16.65 -19.95 -2.48
N GLN A 163 -16.12 -20.93 -1.74
CA GLN A 163 -16.92 -21.95 -1.04
C GLN A 163 -17.80 -21.35 0.05
N SER A 164 -17.34 -20.32 0.72
CA SER A 164 -18.11 -19.61 1.78
C SER A 164 -19.06 -18.54 1.25
N GLY A 165 -19.13 -18.33 -0.07
CA GLY A 165 -20.01 -17.35 -0.70
C GLY A 165 -19.66 -15.89 -0.38
N LYS A 166 -18.39 -15.59 -0.13
CA LYS A 166 -17.91 -14.25 0.21
C LYS A 166 -17.29 -13.49 -0.96
N LEU A 167 -17.09 -14.14 -2.10
CA LEU A 167 -16.55 -13.51 -3.33
C LEU A 167 -17.58 -12.63 -4.00
#